data_fd09f0245f884dd00d05456927974400
#
_entry.id   fd09f0245f884dd00d05456927974400
#
_cell.length_a   1.000
_cell.length_b   1.000
_cell.length_c   1.000
_cell.angle_alpha   90.00
_cell.angle_beta   90.00
_cell.angle_gamma   90.00
#
_symmetry.space_group_name_H-M   'P 1'
#
loop_
_entity.id
_entity.type
_entity.pdbx_description
1 polymer ?
#
loop_
_entity_poly.entity_id
_entity_poly.type
_entity_poly.pdbx_seq_one_letter_code
_entity_poly.pdbx_strand_id
1 'polypeptide(L)'
;LVILDIGGGAFGSHMIGQFAEFLGGEDTKVIYLINPYRPWSSSREDIKETVARTAGAAHLEKISVAANPNYGADTTAEDVLRGIENLKKMLPDAEIEFVCVRKELAKALEECRLPLLAIDLNTIPEWLISNV
;
A
#
# COMPACT_ATOMS: atom_id res chain seq x y z
N LEU A 1 -19.31 -8.00 3.82
CA LEU A 1 -18.04 -7.29 3.63
C LEU A 1 -18.05 -6.59 2.28
N VAL A 2 -17.73 -5.29 2.26
CA VAL A 2 -17.53 -4.50 1.04
C VAL A 2 -16.09 -4.02 1.05
N ILE A 3 -15.39 -4.13 -0.08
CA ILE A 3 -14.04 -3.62 -0.27
C ILE A 3 -14.12 -2.57 -1.39
N LEU A 4 -13.62 -1.37 -1.09
CA LEU A 4 -13.52 -0.27 -2.05
C LEU A 4 -12.04 -0.05 -2.39
N ASP A 5 -11.68 -0.27 -3.65
CA ASP A 5 -10.37 0.10 -4.18
C ASP A 5 -10.43 1.53 -4.74
N ILE A 6 -9.64 2.41 -4.14
CA ILE A 6 -9.65 3.83 -4.46
C ILE A 6 -8.27 4.23 -4.95
N GLY A 7 -8.22 4.69 -6.18
CA GLY A 7 -6.99 5.21 -6.75
C GLY A 7 -6.42 6.36 -5.91
N GLY A 8 -5.11 6.35 -5.66
CA GLY A 8 -4.39 7.31 -4.81
C GLY A 8 -4.31 8.75 -5.36
N GLY A 9 -5.08 9.09 -6.37
CA GLY A 9 -5.18 10.44 -6.92
C GLY A 9 -6.25 11.28 -6.22
N ALA A 10 -6.10 12.61 -6.23
CA ALA A 10 -7.05 13.55 -5.62
C ALA A 10 -8.49 13.38 -6.14
N PHE A 11 -8.66 12.98 -7.39
CA PHE A 11 -9.98 12.79 -7.98
C PHE A 11 -10.73 11.60 -7.35
N GLY A 12 -10.07 10.44 -7.22
CA GLY A 12 -10.67 9.26 -6.57
C GLY A 12 -10.99 9.53 -5.10
N SER A 13 -10.11 10.23 -4.40
CA SER A 13 -10.30 10.61 -3.00
C SER A 13 -11.46 11.59 -2.82
N HIS A 14 -11.65 12.54 -3.73
CA HIS A 14 -12.81 13.44 -3.71
C HIS A 14 -14.14 12.72 -3.92
N MET A 15 -14.16 11.73 -4.81
CA MET A 15 -15.37 10.94 -5.05
C MET A 15 -15.80 10.18 -3.80
N ILE A 16 -14.85 9.59 -3.09
CA ILE A 16 -15.14 8.84 -1.87
C ILE A 16 -15.52 9.74 -0.69
N GLY A 17 -15.06 11.01 -0.69
CA GLY A 17 -15.41 11.99 0.33
C GLY A 17 -16.92 12.27 0.45
N GLN A 18 -17.69 12.03 -0.62
CA GLN A 18 -19.16 12.12 -0.58
C GLN A 18 -19.79 11.06 0.33
N PHE A 19 -19.05 10.00 0.64
CA PHE A 19 -19.47 8.90 1.51
C PHE A 19 -18.80 8.94 2.88
N ALA A 20 -18.16 10.05 3.24
CA ALA A 20 -17.37 10.17 4.48
C ALA A 20 -18.17 9.82 5.74
N GLU A 21 -19.46 10.16 5.81
CA GLU A 21 -20.35 9.80 6.91
C GLU A 21 -20.47 8.29 7.12
N PHE A 22 -20.42 7.51 6.04
CA PHE A 22 -20.46 6.05 6.09
C PHE A 22 -19.10 5.44 6.36
N LEU A 23 -18.03 6.12 5.95
CA LEU A 23 -16.65 5.64 6.05
C LEU A 23 -15.99 5.97 7.40
N GLY A 24 -16.55 6.90 8.16
CA GLY A 24 -16.07 7.25 9.50
C GLY A 24 -16.55 6.32 10.62
N GLY A 25 -17.40 5.33 10.31
CA GLY A 25 -17.98 4.40 11.30
C GLY A 25 -16.97 3.40 11.87
N GLU A 26 -17.30 2.82 13.04
CA GLU A 26 -16.47 1.80 13.70
C GLU A 26 -16.31 0.52 12.87
N ASP A 27 -17.25 0.24 11.99
CA ASP A 27 -17.25 -0.92 11.10
C ASP A 27 -16.38 -0.71 9.82
N THR A 28 -15.77 0.45 9.68
CA THR A 28 -14.95 0.79 8.52
C THR A 28 -13.48 0.81 8.87
N LYS A 29 -12.66 0.16 8.05
CA LYS A 29 -11.21 0.22 8.11
C LYS A 29 -10.66 0.83 6.84
N VAL A 30 -9.91 1.91 6.99
CA VAL A 30 -9.21 2.58 5.89
C VAL A 30 -7.75 2.17 5.93
N ILE A 31 -7.27 1.61 4.82
CA ILE A 31 -5.88 1.20 4.67
C ILE A 31 -5.24 2.02 3.56
N TYR A 32 -4.17 2.72 3.89
CA TYR A 32 -3.33 3.42 2.92
C TYR A 32 -2.15 2.53 2.52
N LEU A 33 -2.15 2.11 1.27
CA LEU A 33 -1.15 1.20 0.74
C LEU A 33 0.03 2.00 0.18
N ILE A 34 1.24 1.80 0.72
CA ILE A 34 2.44 2.53 0.34
C ILE A 34 3.42 1.62 -0.39
N ASN A 35 3.76 1.99 -1.61
CA ASN A 35 4.91 1.43 -2.30
C ASN A 35 6.11 2.38 -2.18
N PRO A 36 7.13 2.06 -1.36
CA PRO A 36 8.28 2.94 -1.11
C PRO A 36 9.17 3.16 -2.33
N TYR A 37 8.92 2.45 -3.43
CA TYR A 37 9.65 2.57 -4.69
C TYR A 37 8.98 3.50 -5.71
N ARG A 38 7.86 4.11 -5.33
CA ARG A 38 7.20 5.12 -6.18
C ARG A 38 7.73 6.52 -5.88
N PRO A 39 7.85 7.40 -6.88
CA PRO A 39 8.39 8.75 -6.69
C PRO A 39 7.71 9.55 -5.59
N TRP A 40 6.39 9.44 -5.46
CA TRP A 40 5.62 10.15 -4.42
C TRP A 40 5.66 9.49 -3.04
N SER A 41 6.50 8.49 -2.84
CA SER A 41 6.75 7.80 -1.58
C SER A 41 8.25 7.64 -1.33
N SER A 42 9.08 8.51 -1.94
CA SER A 42 10.54 8.43 -1.85
C SER A 42 11.11 9.10 -0.60
N SER A 43 10.33 9.97 0.03
CA SER A 43 10.70 10.63 1.29
C SER A 43 9.53 10.62 2.29
N ARG A 44 9.85 10.94 3.55
CA ARG A 44 8.83 11.11 4.61
C ARG A 44 7.87 12.25 4.26
N GLU A 45 8.40 13.32 3.72
CA GLU A 45 7.66 14.51 3.31
C GLU A 45 6.69 14.19 2.18
N ASP A 46 7.13 13.49 1.16
CA ASP A 46 6.28 13.06 0.03
C ASP A 46 5.13 12.17 0.49
N ILE A 47 5.42 11.22 1.38
CA ILE A 47 4.38 10.33 1.93
C ILE A 47 3.36 11.15 2.73
N LYS A 48 3.82 12.02 3.63
CA LYS A 48 2.93 12.85 4.46
C LYS A 48 2.07 13.77 3.61
N GLU A 49 2.64 14.43 2.61
CA GLU A 49 1.90 15.30 1.70
C GLU A 49 0.85 14.52 0.92
N THR A 50 1.23 13.36 0.38
CA THR A 50 0.31 12.53 -0.40
C THR A 50 -0.82 11.98 0.47
N VAL A 51 -0.52 11.49 1.67
CA VAL A 51 -1.53 11.03 2.62
C VAL A 51 -2.45 12.18 3.03
N ALA A 52 -1.92 13.33 3.42
CA ALA A 52 -2.72 14.49 3.82
C ALA A 52 -3.66 14.95 2.70
N ARG A 53 -3.17 14.98 1.46
CA ARG A 53 -3.96 15.35 0.29
C ARG A 53 -5.07 14.34 0.00
N THR A 54 -4.77 13.04 0.03
CA THR A 54 -5.75 12.00 -0.30
C THR A 54 -6.75 11.79 0.83
N ALA A 55 -6.31 11.72 2.07
CA ALA A 55 -7.17 11.58 3.23
C ALA A 55 -8.04 12.81 3.47
N GLY A 56 -7.45 14.01 3.31
CA GLY A 56 -8.18 15.28 3.43
C GLY A 56 -9.27 15.41 2.38
N ALA A 57 -8.98 15.04 1.12
CA ALA A 57 -9.98 15.03 0.04
C ALA A 57 -11.11 14.00 0.28
N ALA A 58 -10.82 12.93 1.00
CA ALA A 58 -11.76 11.87 1.37
C ALA A 58 -12.43 12.10 2.73
N HIS A 59 -12.06 13.15 3.46
CA HIS A 59 -12.53 13.44 4.83
C HIS A 59 -12.30 12.29 5.82
N LEU A 60 -11.15 11.59 5.69
CA LEU A 60 -10.81 10.43 6.52
C LEU A 60 -9.79 10.81 7.60
N GLU A 61 -10.09 10.51 8.85
CA GLU A 61 -9.26 10.85 10.01
C GLU A 61 -8.40 9.69 10.49
N LYS A 62 -8.93 8.46 10.41
CA LYS A 62 -8.25 7.25 10.87
C LYS A 62 -7.76 6.44 9.68
N ILE A 63 -6.46 6.31 9.54
CA ILE A 63 -5.83 5.59 8.43
C ILE A 63 -4.78 4.64 9.00
N SER A 64 -4.90 3.38 8.62
CA SER A 64 -3.87 2.37 8.82
C SER A 64 -2.92 2.31 7.64
N VAL A 65 -1.68 1.91 7.86
CA VAL A 65 -0.67 1.79 6.80
C VAL A 65 -0.41 0.33 6.47
N ALA A 66 -0.37 0.01 5.19
CA ALA A 66 0.17 -1.25 4.71
C ALA A 66 1.30 -1.00 3.70
N ALA A 67 2.27 -1.90 3.66
CA ALA A 67 3.40 -1.80 2.76
C ALA A 67 3.20 -2.66 1.50
N ASN A 68 3.57 -2.11 0.34
CA ASN A 68 3.59 -2.84 -0.93
C ASN A 68 4.90 -2.56 -1.69
N PRO A 69 6.08 -2.99 -1.15
CA PRO A 69 7.36 -2.78 -1.82
C PRO A 69 7.43 -3.63 -3.08
N ASN A 70 7.29 -2.98 -4.24
CA ASN A 70 7.01 -3.70 -5.47
C ASN A 70 7.50 -2.94 -6.70
N TYR A 71 8.27 -3.62 -7.54
CA TYR A 71 8.70 -3.22 -8.89
C TYR A 71 7.96 -3.98 -10.01
N GLY A 72 6.93 -4.76 -9.67
CA GLY A 72 6.24 -5.66 -10.60
C GLY A 72 6.81 -7.09 -10.54
N ALA A 73 6.87 -7.75 -11.70
CA ALA A 73 7.29 -9.15 -11.80
C ALA A 73 8.74 -9.42 -11.33
N ASP A 74 9.62 -8.43 -11.47
CA ASP A 74 11.05 -8.54 -11.12
C ASP A 74 11.35 -8.33 -9.63
N THR A 75 10.32 -8.09 -8.81
CA THR A 75 10.51 -7.89 -7.37
C THR A 75 11.07 -9.13 -6.71
N THR A 76 12.17 -8.97 -5.97
CA THR A 76 12.80 -10.03 -5.18
C THR A 76 12.42 -9.95 -3.70
N ALA A 77 12.68 -11.01 -2.94
CA ALA A 77 12.49 -10.99 -1.49
C ALA A 77 13.37 -9.93 -0.80
N GLU A 78 14.59 -9.73 -1.30
CA GLU A 78 15.50 -8.69 -0.80
C GLU A 78 14.94 -7.29 -1.04
N ASP A 79 14.32 -7.04 -2.19
CA ASP A 79 13.65 -5.77 -2.46
C ASP A 79 12.51 -5.53 -1.47
N VAL A 80 11.72 -6.56 -1.16
CA VAL A 80 10.64 -6.45 -0.17
C VAL A 80 11.20 -6.05 1.19
N LEU A 81 12.23 -6.74 1.69
CA LEU A 81 12.85 -6.43 2.98
C LEU A 81 13.43 -5.02 3.02
N ARG A 82 14.17 -4.63 1.97
CA ARG A 82 14.74 -3.28 1.84
C ARG A 82 13.65 -2.21 1.82
N GLY A 83 12.54 -2.47 1.12
CA GLY A 83 11.40 -1.55 1.07
C GLY A 83 10.71 -1.39 2.41
N ILE A 84 10.56 -2.47 3.19
CA ILE A 84 10.04 -2.42 4.56
C ILE A 84 10.94 -1.57 5.46
N GLU A 85 12.26 -1.80 5.40
CA GLU A 85 13.23 -1.03 6.19
C GLU A 85 13.18 0.47 5.84
N ASN A 86 13.13 0.80 4.55
CA ASN A 86 13.02 2.18 4.11
C ASN A 86 11.73 2.83 4.62
N LEU A 87 10.60 2.12 4.53
CA LEU A 87 9.33 2.64 5.02
C LEU A 87 9.36 2.88 6.54
N LYS A 88 9.93 1.95 7.32
CA LYS A 88 10.11 2.11 8.78
C LYS A 88 11.00 3.31 9.13
N LYS A 89 12.05 3.56 8.35
CA LYS A 89 12.91 4.76 8.55
C LYS A 89 12.18 6.06 8.24
N MET A 90 11.37 6.06 7.19
CA MET A 90 10.58 7.24 6.79
C MET A 90 9.40 7.50 7.73
N LEU A 91 8.78 6.45 8.26
CA LEU A 91 7.60 6.51 9.12
C LEU A 91 7.84 5.73 10.43
N PRO A 92 8.74 6.17 11.31
CA PRO A 92 9.11 5.42 12.52
C PRO A 92 7.95 5.28 13.50
N ASP A 93 6.98 6.19 13.46
CA ASP A 93 5.83 6.22 14.36
C ASP A 93 4.59 5.50 13.78
N ALA A 94 4.67 5.00 12.54
CA ALA A 94 3.56 4.31 11.90
C ALA A 94 3.63 2.81 12.17
N GLU A 95 2.51 2.25 12.58
CA GLU A 95 2.33 0.80 12.63
C GLU A 95 1.98 0.28 11.22
N ILE A 96 2.82 -0.62 10.69
CA ILE A 96 2.56 -1.29 9.42
C ILE A 96 1.75 -2.54 9.72
N GLU A 97 0.51 -2.58 9.31
CA GLU A 97 -0.40 -3.68 9.61
C GLU A 97 -0.04 -4.98 8.88
N PHE A 98 0.31 -4.86 7.61
CA PHE A 98 0.75 -5.99 6.80
C PHE A 98 1.60 -5.53 5.61
N VAL A 99 2.23 -6.50 4.98
CA VAL A 99 3.02 -6.31 3.75
C VAL A 99 2.43 -7.13 2.62
N CYS A 100 2.09 -6.48 1.51
CA CYS A 100 1.72 -7.19 0.28
C CYS A 100 2.96 -7.81 -0.36
N VAL A 101 2.89 -9.08 -0.67
CA VAL A 101 3.98 -9.80 -1.32
C VAL A 101 3.43 -10.74 -2.38
N ARG A 102 4.19 -10.99 -3.44
CA ARG A 102 3.86 -12.07 -4.36
C ARG A 102 3.93 -13.40 -3.62
N LYS A 103 3.00 -14.29 -3.91
CA LYS A 103 2.86 -15.59 -3.24
C LYS A 103 4.15 -16.42 -3.31
N GLU A 104 4.87 -16.36 -4.43
CA GLU A 104 6.12 -17.07 -4.66
C GLU A 104 7.23 -16.59 -3.71
N LEU A 105 7.17 -15.34 -3.25
CA LEU A 105 8.16 -14.75 -2.35
C LEU A 105 7.83 -14.99 -0.87
N ALA A 106 6.60 -15.34 -0.54
CA ALA A 106 6.13 -15.45 0.84
C ALA A 106 7.00 -16.39 1.69
N LYS A 107 7.41 -17.53 1.11
CA LYS A 107 8.28 -18.51 1.78
C LYS A 107 9.67 -17.94 2.12
N ALA A 108 10.25 -17.13 1.24
CA ALA A 108 11.55 -16.51 1.47
C ALA A 108 11.49 -15.37 2.51
N LEU A 109 10.28 -14.96 2.90
CA LEU A 109 10.01 -13.87 3.84
C LEU A 109 9.44 -14.37 5.17
N GLU A 110 9.51 -15.67 5.47
CA GLU A 110 8.98 -16.26 6.73
C GLU A 110 9.59 -15.64 8.00
N GLU A 111 10.82 -15.14 7.91
CA GLU A 111 11.48 -14.44 9.03
C GLU A 111 11.03 -12.97 9.18
N CYS A 112 10.23 -12.47 8.25
CA CYS A 112 9.66 -11.15 8.36
C CYS A 112 8.67 -11.11 9.53
N ARG A 113 8.91 -10.21 10.49
CA ARG A 113 8.08 -10.08 11.71
C ARG A 113 6.73 -9.39 11.47
N LEU A 114 6.48 -8.90 10.25
CA LEU A 114 5.21 -8.29 9.88
C LEU A 114 4.28 -9.34 9.25
N PRO A 115 2.96 -9.22 9.44
CA PRO A 115 2.01 -10.06 8.72
C PRO A 115 2.19 -9.93 7.21
N LEU A 116 2.20 -11.03 6.49
CA LEU A 116 2.31 -11.04 5.03
C LEU A 116 0.93 -11.29 4.41
N LEU A 117 0.55 -10.45 3.46
CA LEU A 117 -0.57 -10.67 2.56
C LEU A 117 -0.02 -11.20 1.23
N ALA A 118 -0.04 -12.53 1.07
CA ALA A 118 0.43 -13.16 -0.16
C ALA A 118 -0.64 -13.04 -1.25
N ILE A 119 -0.25 -12.48 -2.39
CA ILE A 119 -1.14 -12.23 -3.54
C ILE A 119 -0.64 -12.94 -4.80
N ASP A 120 -1.57 -13.40 -5.61
CA ASP A 120 -1.30 -13.88 -6.97
C ASP A 120 -1.41 -12.70 -7.95
N LEU A 121 -0.46 -12.55 -8.87
CA LEU A 121 -0.50 -11.50 -9.89
C LEU A 121 -1.36 -11.97 -11.07
N ASN A 122 -2.66 -11.67 -11.01
CA ASN A 122 -3.61 -12.06 -12.07
C ASN A 122 -3.78 -10.97 -13.14
N THR A 123 -3.11 -9.84 -13.02
CA THR A 123 -3.26 -8.68 -13.92
C THR A 123 -2.02 -8.41 -14.76
N ILE A 124 -1.15 -9.40 -14.94
CA ILE A 124 0.00 -9.27 -15.84
C ILE A 124 -0.51 -9.27 -17.27
N PRO A 125 -0.30 -8.22 -18.06
CA PRO A 125 -0.68 -8.22 -19.47
C PRO A 125 0.00 -9.37 -20.22
N GLU A 126 -0.74 -10.02 -21.13
CA GLU A 126 -0.24 -11.18 -21.91
C GLU A 126 1.07 -10.89 -22.65
N TRP A 127 1.28 -9.65 -23.12
CA TRP A 127 2.50 -9.25 -23.81
C TRP A 127 3.75 -9.18 -22.90
N LEU A 128 3.58 -9.19 -21.57
CA LEU A 128 4.69 -9.32 -20.60
C LEU A 128 5.00 -10.78 -20.28
N ILE A 129 4.06 -11.71 -20.52
CA ILE A 129 4.23 -13.12 -20.22
C ILE A 129 5.03 -13.81 -21.34
N SER A 130 5.00 -13.29 -22.56
CA SER A 130 5.58 -13.91 -23.76
C SER A 130 7.10 -13.73 -23.90
N ASN A 131 7.79 -13.13 -22.95
CA ASN A 131 9.25 -12.89 -22.99
C ASN A 131 10.04 -13.64 -21.89
N VAL A 132 9.46 -14.73 -21.36
CA VAL A 132 10.16 -15.64 -20.43
C VAL A 132 10.35 -17.00 -21.07
#